data_f10a228bc8318b84ba587b6a0e1dc203
#
_entry.id   f10a228bc8318b84ba587b6a0e1dc203
#
_cell.length_a   1.000
_cell.length_b   1.000
_cell.length_c   1.000
_cell.angle_alpha   90.00
_cell.angle_beta   90.00
_cell.angle_gamma   90.00
#
_symmetry.space_group_name_H-M   'P 1'
#
loop_
_entity.id
_entity.type
_entity.pdbx_description
1 polymer ?
#
loop_
_entity_poly.entity_id
_entity_poly.type
_entity_poly.pdbx_seq_one_letter_code
_entity_poly.pdbx_strand_id
1 'polypeptide(L)'
;MKGIILAAGAGTRLYPASQPISKILLPIYDKPMIYYPLSTLMLAGIKDILIITNELDHDNFQKLLGDGSQFGINIQYKIQYVQRGIADAFLIAEDFIEEDDVALILGDNIFHGFGFSTFLKQALEYKYGATVFGYRVKDPERFGIVEFDKDMKAISLEEKPLNPKSNYAVVGLYFYDKHVCEYTKSLTPSKRGELEITDLNKVYLEREQLNVKILGRGFTWLDTGTQDSMLEAANFVRTIQANKGQQISCLEEIALYKEFITPDELEMKLARFKGKSAYYDYVYDLINEMKSTQKKLVLK
;
A
#
# COMPACT_ATOMS: atom_id res chain seq x y z
N MET A 1 -6.98 10.09 9.54
CA MET A 1 -5.78 9.26 9.23
C MET A 1 -5.26 9.64 7.86
N LYS A 2 -3.97 9.85 7.75
CA LYS A 2 -3.22 10.14 6.53
C LYS A 2 -2.53 8.87 6.01
N GLY A 3 -2.14 8.83 4.74
CA GLY A 3 -1.48 7.67 4.12
C GLY A 3 -0.08 8.00 3.61
N ILE A 4 0.87 7.08 3.77
CA ILE A 4 2.22 7.20 3.20
C ILE A 4 2.49 5.99 2.31
N ILE A 5 2.95 6.23 1.09
CA ILE A 5 3.51 5.20 0.22
C ILE A 5 5.02 5.41 0.15
N LEU A 6 5.79 4.44 0.64
CA LEU A 6 7.25 4.48 0.54
C LEU A 6 7.69 3.86 -0.79
N ALA A 7 8.08 4.71 -1.73
CA ALA A 7 8.46 4.37 -3.10
C ALA A 7 9.92 4.77 -3.46
N ALA A 8 10.75 5.05 -2.46
CA ALA A 8 12.11 5.56 -2.63
C ALA A 8 13.20 4.48 -2.85
N GLY A 9 12.85 3.20 -2.76
CA GLY A 9 13.81 2.09 -2.87
C GLY A 9 14.56 2.07 -4.20
N ALA A 10 15.88 1.82 -4.17
CA ALA A 10 16.74 1.82 -5.36
C ALA A 10 16.45 0.68 -6.38
N GLY A 11 15.74 -0.36 -5.95
CA GLY A 11 15.34 -1.47 -6.84
C GLY A 11 16.50 -2.28 -7.45
N THR A 12 17.68 -2.26 -6.85
CA THR A 12 18.93 -2.85 -7.43
C THR A 12 18.81 -4.34 -7.77
N ARG A 13 17.98 -5.09 -7.05
CA ARG A 13 17.70 -6.51 -7.33
C ARG A 13 17.02 -6.74 -8.69
N LEU A 14 16.44 -5.69 -9.28
CA LEU A 14 15.75 -5.74 -10.58
C LEU A 14 16.59 -5.18 -11.74
N TYR A 15 17.85 -4.82 -11.48
CA TYR A 15 18.73 -4.37 -12.57
C TYR A 15 18.88 -5.44 -13.65
N PRO A 16 18.96 -5.04 -14.96
CA PRO A 16 18.98 -3.64 -15.46
C PRO A 16 17.60 -2.97 -15.62
N ALA A 17 16.47 -3.68 -15.43
CA ALA A 17 15.12 -3.16 -15.70
C ALA A 17 14.77 -1.91 -14.89
N SER A 18 15.20 -1.85 -13.61
CA SER A 18 14.98 -0.70 -12.73
C SER A 18 16.13 0.31 -12.71
N GLN A 19 17.09 0.21 -13.62
CA GLN A 19 18.20 1.15 -13.72
C GLN A 19 17.75 2.54 -14.24
N PRO A 20 16.89 2.61 -15.29
CA PRO A 20 16.45 3.88 -15.84
C PRO A 20 15.20 4.46 -15.14
N ILE A 21 14.53 3.69 -14.29
CA ILE A 21 13.25 4.07 -13.69
C ILE A 21 13.01 3.31 -12.38
N SER A 22 12.32 3.96 -11.42
CA SER A 22 11.91 3.29 -10.18
C SER A 22 11.15 2.00 -10.46
N LYS A 23 11.49 0.93 -9.71
CA LYS A 23 10.76 -0.34 -9.80
C LYS A 23 9.24 -0.17 -9.58
N ILE A 24 8.86 0.81 -8.78
CA ILE A 24 7.45 1.08 -8.43
C ILE A 24 6.66 1.67 -9.60
N LEU A 25 7.36 2.16 -10.62
CA LEU A 25 6.76 2.60 -11.89
C LEU A 25 6.76 1.51 -12.98
N LEU A 26 7.45 0.40 -12.76
CA LEU A 26 7.40 -0.74 -13.68
C LEU A 26 5.99 -1.35 -13.70
N PRO A 27 5.52 -1.85 -14.85
CA PRO A 27 4.18 -2.43 -14.95
C PRO A 27 4.10 -3.79 -14.25
N ILE A 28 3.01 -4.00 -13.51
CA ILE A 28 2.53 -5.31 -13.10
C ILE A 28 1.27 -5.59 -13.92
N TYR A 29 1.42 -6.38 -14.96
CA TYR A 29 0.44 -6.70 -15.99
C TYR A 29 0.02 -5.45 -16.79
N ASP A 30 -1.08 -4.78 -16.44
CA ASP A 30 -1.73 -3.72 -17.24
C ASP A 30 -1.58 -2.31 -16.67
N LYS A 31 -0.94 -2.16 -15.51
CA LYS A 31 -0.78 -0.86 -14.84
C LYS A 31 0.51 -0.77 -14.04
N PRO A 32 1.03 0.45 -13.75
CA PRO A 32 2.22 0.63 -12.91
C PRO A 32 2.03 0.07 -11.50
N MET A 33 3.10 -0.47 -10.92
CA MET A 33 3.08 -1.10 -9.60
C MET A 33 2.51 -0.18 -8.51
N ILE A 34 2.75 1.14 -8.57
CA ILE A 34 2.23 2.12 -7.59
C ILE A 34 0.70 2.10 -7.46
N TYR A 35 -0.04 1.64 -8.46
CA TYR A 35 -1.50 1.55 -8.41
C TYR A 35 -1.98 0.59 -7.31
N TYR A 36 -1.22 -0.46 -7.02
CA TYR A 36 -1.61 -1.47 -6.02
C TYR A 36 -1.54 -0.95 -4.58
N PRO A 37 -0.43 -0.37 -4.08
CA PRO A 37 -0.42 0.23 -2.75
C PRO A 37 -1.36 1.45 -2.65
N LEU A 38 -1.47 2.27 -3.70
CA LEU A 38 -2.40 3.39 -3.72
C LEU A 38 -3.85 2.91 -3.59
N SER A 39 -4.23 1.86 -4.33
CA SER A 39 -5.56 1.25 -4.22
C SER A 39 -5.85 0.73 -2.82
N THR A 40 -4.85 0.18 -2.12
CA THR A 40 -4.99 -0.30 -0.74
C THR A 40 -5.34 0.83 0.22
N LEU A 41 -4.66 1.98 0.13
CA LEU A 41 -4.98 3.16 0.94
C LEU A 41 -6.37 3.73 0.60
N MET A 42 -6.73 3.79 -0.66
CA MET A 42 -8.07 4.22 -1.09
C MET A 42 -9.16 3.26 -0.60
N LEU A 43 -8.94 1.94 -0.64
CA LEU A 43 -9.85 0.93 -0.08
C LEU A 43 -10.02 1.07 1.43
N ALA A 44 -8.99 1.51 2.16
CA ALA A 44 -9.06 1.86 3.56
C ALA A 44 -9.84 3.16 3.83
N GLY A 45 -10.18 3.94 2.79
CA GLY A 45 -10.90 5.21 2.92
C GLY A 45 -9.98 6.42 3.11
N ILE A 46 -8.68 6.26 2.91
CA ILE A 46 -7.67 7.30 3.10
C ILE A 46 -7.60 8.16 1.83
N LYS A 47 -7.74 9.49 2.01
CA LYS A 47 -7.73 10.46 0.90
C LYS A 47 -6.46 11.32 0.85
N ASP A 48 -5.91 11.68 2.01
CA ASP A 48 -4.68 12.46 2.08
C ASP A 48 -3.48 11.53 2.07
N ILE A 49 -2.71 11.54 1.00
CA ILE A 49 -1.65 10.56 0.74
C ILE A 49 -0.35 11.28 0.40
N LEU A 50 0.73 10.90 1.07
CA LEU A 50 2.09 11.31 0.77
C LEU A 50 2.83 10.16 0.06
N ILE A 51 3.41 10.45 -1.10
CA ILE A 51 4.29 9.51 -1.79
C ILE A 51 5.74 9.96 -1.56
N ILE A 52 6.52 9.11 -0.89
CA ILE A 52 7.95 9.35 -0.67
C ILE A 52 8.73 8.63 -1.78
N THR A 53 9.41 9.40 -2.61
CA THR A 53 10.13 8.92 -3.80
C THR A 53 11.64 9.11 -3.64
N ASN A 54 12.43 8.51 -4.53
CA ASN A 54 13.79 8.94 -4.77
C ASN A 54 13.79 10.24 -5.61
N GLU A 55 14.93 10.92 -5.69
CA GLU A 55 15.09 12.18 -6.44
C GLU A 55 14.93 11.96 -7.95
N LEU A 56 15.48 10.88 -8.50
CA LEU A 56 15.52 10.61 -9.95
C LEU A 56 14.14 10.40 -10.56
N ASP A 57 13.22 9.81 -9.80
CA ASP A 57 11.89 9.44 -10.31
C ASP A 57 10.76 10.34 -9.82
N HIS A 58 11.07 11.33 -8.99
CA HIS A 58 10.08 12.22 -8.39
C HIS A 58 9.10 12.80 -9.42
N ASP A 59 9.63 13.38 -10.51
CA ASP A 59 8.82 13.96 -11.59
C ASP A 59 7.99 12.91 -12.34
N ASN A 60 8.47 11.67 -12.43
CA ASN A 60 7.73 10.59 -13.11
C ASN A 60 6.49 10.19 -12.31
N PHE A 61 6.58 10.14 -10.97
CA PHE A 61 5.41 9.92 -10.12
C PHE A 61 4.40 11.06 -10.23
N GLN A 62 4.86 12.31 -10.22
CA GLN A 62 4.00 13.48 -10.39
C GLN A 62 3.31 13.50 -11.76
N LYS A 63 4.02 13.17 -12.84
CA LYS A 63 3.44 13.06 -14.19
C LYS A 63 2.37 11.96 -14.29
N LEU A 64 2.56 10.84 -13.57
CA LEU A 64 1.63 9.72 -13.60
C LEU A 64 0.36 9.99 -12.79
N LEU A 65 0.52 10.47 -11.55
CA LEU A 65 -0.56 10.52 -10.56
C LEU A 65 -1.09 11.95 -10.29
N GLY A 66 -0.36 12.99 -10.74
CA GLY A 66 -0.73 14.39 -10.49
C GLY A 66 -0.88 14.68 -9.01
N ASP A 67 -1.85 15.50 -8.69
CA ASP A 67 -2.25 15.84 -7.31
C ASP A 67 -3.31 14.88 -6.73
N GLY A 68 -3.70 13.84 -7.47
CA GLY A 68 -4.72 12.86 -7.08
C GLY A 68 -6.16 13.29 -7.29
N SER A 69 -6.40 14.54 -7.69
CA SER A 69 -7.76 15.08 -7.86
C SER A 69 -8.60 14.31 -8.88
N GLN A 70 -7.96 13.63 -9.86
CA GLN A 70 -8.64 12.76 -10.83
C GLN A 70 -9.28 11.53 -10.18
N PHE A 71 -8.85 11.15 -8.97
CA PHE A 71 -9.41 10.06 -8.19
C PHE A 71 -10.20 10.55 -6.96
N GLY A 72 -10.36 11.87 -6.79
CA GLY A 72 -11.00 12.46 -5.62
C GLY A 72 -10.20 12.31 -4.33
N ILE A 73 -8.89 12.21 -4.42
CA ILE A 73 -7.92 12.17 -3.32
C ILE A 73 -6.93 13.34 -3.45
N ASN A 74 -6.12 13.54 -2.41
CA ASN A 74 -5.06 14.55 -2.38
C ASN A 74 -3.71 13.86 -2.24
N ILE A 75 -2.84 14.01 -3.24
CA ILE A 75 -1.50 13.41 -3.26
C ILE A 75 -0.46 14.51 -3.12
N GLN A 76 0.41 14.35 -2.12
CA GLN A 76 1.61 15.13 -1.92
C GLN A 76 2.86 14.27 -2.17
N TYR A 77 4.00 14.91 -2.39
CA TYR A 77 5.24 14.23 -2.71
C TYR A 77 6.39 14.77 -1.87
N LYS A 78 7.26 13.86 -1.40
CA LYS A 78 8.54 14.18 -0.76
C LYS A 78 9.64 13.28 -1.28
N ILE A 79 10.89 13.75 -1.18
CA ILE A 79 12.07 13.03 -1.61
C ILE A 79 12.79 12.45 -0.40
N GLN A 80 13.09 11.16 -0.44
CA GLN A 80 14.06 10.53 0.46
C GLN A 80 15.44 10.54 -0.21
N TYR A 81 16.29 11.45 0.20
CA TYR A 81 17.65 11.62 -0.36
C TYR A 81 18.60 10.50 0.09
N VAL A 82 18.42 10.00 1.29
CA VAL A 82 19.24 8.93 1.87
C VAL A 82 18.35 7.81 2.39
N GLN A 83 18.61 6.58 1.97
CA GLN A 83 17.86 5.40 2.40
C GLN A 83 18.32 4.99 3.79
N ARG A 84 17.60 5.45 4.83
CA ARG A 84 17.90 5.16 6.24
C ARG A 84 16.94 4.16 6.87
N GLY A 85 16.27 3.34 6.07
CA GLY A 85 15.31 2.35 6.52
C GLY A 85 13.85 2.77 6.35
N ILE A 86 12.93 1.83 6.62
CA ILE A 86 11.49 2.06 6.41
C ILE A 86 10.94 3.07 7.41
N ALA A 87 11.34 3.01 8.69
CA ALA A 87 10.84 3.90 9.72
C ALA A 87 11.24 5.38 9.47
N ASP A 88 12.33 5.66 8.73
CA ASP A 88 12.72 7.00 8.33
C ASP A 88 11.61 7.77 7.57
N ALA A 89 10.68 7.03 6.93
CA ALA A 89 9.52 7.62 6.26
C ALA A 89 8.68 8.52 7.19
N PHE A 90 8.57 8.19 8.48
CA PHE A 90 7.81 8.98 9.45
C PHE A 90 8.52 10.29 9.80
N LEU A 91 9.86 10.31 9.83
CA LEU A 91 10.63 11.54 10.06
C LEU A 91 10.55 12.46 8.85
N ILE A 92 10.57 11.90 7.63
CA ILE A 92 10.39 12.67 6.39
C ILE A 92 8.96 13.24 6.32
N ALA A 93 7.98 12.50 6.82
CA ALA A 93 6.57 12.84 6.73
C ALA A 93 6.04 13.62 7.95
N GLU A 94 6.87 14.02 8.91
CA GLU A 94 6.43 14.56 10.20
C GLU A 94 5.49 15.77 10.06
N ASP A 95 5.81 16.70 9.20
CA ASP A 95 4.98 17.89 8.91
C ASP A 95 3.71 17.56 8.11
N PHE A 96 3.68 16.42 7.40
CA PHE A 96 2.47 15.90 6.76
C PHE A 96 1.59 15.16 7.76
N ILE A 97 2.17 14.35 8.66
CA ILE A 97 1.42 13.57 9.67
C ILE A 97 0.77 14.49 10.68
N GLU A 98 1.53 15.47 11.23
CA GLU A 98 1.07 16.35 12.33
C GLU A 98 0.59 15.54 13.54
N GLU A 99 -0.68 15.72 13.95
CA GLU A 99 -1.34 15.02 15.07
C GLU A 99 -2.28 13.89 14.58
N ASP A 100 -2.20 13.53 13.29
CA ASP A 100 -3.06 12.48 12.73
C ASP A 100 -2.47 11.06 12.92
N ASP A 101 -3.35 10.08 13.00
CA ASP A 101 -2.97 8.69 12.77
C ASP A 101 -2.52 8.51 11.32
N VAL A 102 -1.63 7.55 11.06
CA VAL A 102 -1.03 7.34 9.75
C VAL A 102 -0.99 5.88 9.34
N ALA A 103 -1.28 5.60 8.07
CA ALA A 103 -1.01 4.35 7.40
C ALA A 103 0.28 4.45 6.60
N LEU A 104 1.18 3.49 6.72
CA LEU A 104 2.34 3.32 5.85
C LEU A 104 2.17 2.04 5.03
N ILE A 105 2.38 2.15 3.71
CA ILE A 105 2.45 0.99 2.81
C ILE A 105 3.73 1.05 1.96
N LEU A 106 4.36 -0.12 1.78
CA LEU A 106 5.51 -0.23 0.89
C LEU A 106 5.05 -0.27 -0.56
N GLY A 107 5.74 0.47 -1.43
CA GLY A 107 5.37 0.66 -2.82
C GLY A 107 5.36 -0.61 -3.68
N ASP A 108 6.08 -1.66 -3.25
CA ASP A 108 6.21 -2.94 -3.94
C ASP A 108 5.32 -4.06 -3.37
N ASN A 109 4.39 -3.72 -2.50
CA ASN A 109 3.48 -4.69 -1.88
C ASN A 109 2.11 -4.68 -2.56
N ILE A 110 1.64 -5.86 -2.96
CA ILE A 110 0.34 -6.08 -3.59
C ILE A 110 -0.51 -6.91 -2.65
N PHE A 111 -1.71 -6.42 -2.37
CA PHE A 111 -2.71 -7.11 -1.55
C PHE A 111 -3.96 -7.38 -2.37
N HIS A 112 -4.49 -8.60 -2.26
CA HIS A 112 -5.76 -8.97 -2.87
C HIS A 112 -6.49 -9.99 -1.99
N GLY A 113 -7.81 -9.84 -1.86
CA GLY A 113 -8.63 -10.81 -1.13
C GLY A 113 -10.08 -10.36 -1.05
N PHE A 114 -10.96 -11.34 -0.88
CA PHE A 114 -12.38 -11.07 -0.68
C PHE A 114 -12.59 -10.32 0.64
N GLY A 115 -13.39 -9.24 0.58
CA GLY A 115 -13.70 -8.45 1.77
C GLY A 115 -12.53 -7.59 2.29
N PHE A 116 -11.49 -7.36 1.49
CA PHE A 116 -10.30 -6.62 1.91
C PHE A 116 -10.63 -5.21 2.43
N SER A 117 -11.53 -4.46 1.76
CA SER A 117 -11.96 -3.15 2.25
C SER A 117 -12.61 -3.19 3.65
N THR A 118 -13.42 -4.22 3.92
CA THR A 118 -14.03 -4.43 5.25
C THR A 118 -12.96 -4.80 6.28
N PHE A 119 -12.02 -5.65 5.91
CA PHE A 119 -10.89 -6.04 6.76
C PHE A 119 -10.02 -4.83 7.15
N LEU A 120 -9.69 -3.96 6.18
CA LEU A 120 -8.97 -2.72 6.46
C LEU A 120 -9.75 -1.79 7.38
N LYS A 121 -11.06 -1.63 7.15
CA LYS A 121 -11.93 -0.81 8.02
C LYS A 121 -11.92 -1.32 9.46
N GLN A 122 -12.03 -2.64 9.66
CA GLN A 122 -11.95 -3.24 11.00
C GLN A 122 -10.57 -3.05 11.66
N ALA A 123 -9.49 -3.00 10.87
CA ALA A 123 -8.16 -2.70 11.39
C ALA A 123 -8.02 -1.25 11.85
N LEU A 124 -8.75 -0.33 11.22
CA LEU A 124 -8.81 1.09 11.58
C LEU A 124 -9.68 1.39 12.82
N GLU A 125 -10.47 0.44 13.30
CA GLU A 125 -11.23 0.57 14.54
C GLU A 125 -10.34 0.57 15.79
N TYR A 126 -9.12 0.09 15.67
CA TYR A 126 -8.09 0.14 16.71
C TYR A 126 -7.50 1.55 16.80
N LYS A 127 -7.96 2.32 17.79
CA LYS A 127 -7.66 3.77 17.87
C LYS A 127 -6.38 4.13 18.61
N TYR A 128 -5.70 3.17 19.22
CA TYR A 128 -4.50 3.43 20.03
C TYR A 128 -3.39 2.46 19.67
N GLY A 129 -2.19 2.99 19.48
CA GLY A 129 -1.01 2.19 19.19
C GLY A 129 -0.86 1.86 17.71
N ALA A 130 -0.31 0.68 17.44
CA ALA A 130 -0.02 0.20 16.09
C ALA A 130 -0.86 -1.03 15.72
N THR A 131 -1.27 -1.11 14.45
CA THR A 131 -1.80 -2.33 13.85
C THR A 131 -0.89 -2.75 12.69
N VAL A 132 -0.35 -3.95 12.77
CA VAL A 132 0.43 -4.58 11.71
C VAL A 132 -0.27 -5.82 11.18
N PHE A 133 0.11 -6.28 9.99
CA PHE A 133 -0.56 -7.40 9.34
C PHE A 133 0.40 -8.58 9.21
N GLY A 134 -0.01 -9.74 9.73
CA GLY A 134 0.73 -11.00 9.65
C GLY A 134 0.25 -11.86 8.50
N TYR A 135 1.17 -12.40 7.72
CA TYR A 135 0.90 -13.33 6.62
C TYR A 135 1.80 -14.55 6.71
N ARG A 136 1.23 -15.74 6.53
CA ARG A 136 1.99 -16.98 6.63
C ARG A 136 2.82 -17.20 5.36
N VAL A 137 4.14 -17.31 5.52
CA VAL A 137 5.13 -17.47 4.44
C VAL A 137 5.84 -18.81 4.52
N LYS A 138 6.54 -19.20 3.44
CA LYS A 138 7.35 -20.42 3.37
C LYS A 138 8.83 -20.17 3.73
N ASP A 139 9.29 -18.96 3.52
CA ASP A 139 10.67 -18.46 3.65
C ASP A 139 10.75 -17.30 4.66
N PRO A 140 10.44 -17.57 5.97
CA PRO A 140 10.28 -16.51 6.98
C PRO A 140 11.58 -15.75 7.26
N GLU A 141 12.75 -16.32 7.01
CA GLU A 141 14.06 -15.69 7.22
C GLU A 141 14.28 -14.41 6.36
N ARG A 142 13.43 -14.17 5.37
CA ARG A 142 13.50 -12.99 4.50
C ARG A 142 12.82 -11.75 5.05
N PHE A 143 11.99 -11.90 6.09
CA PHE A 143 11.04 -10.88 6.55
C PHE A 143 11.19 -10.57 8.03
N GLY A 144 10.56 -9.49 8.49
CA GLY A 144 10.27 -9.30 9.90
C GLY A 144 9.23 -10.34 10.34
N ILE A 145 9.53 -11.09 11.39
CA ILE A 145 8.72 -12.22 11.86
C ILE A 145 8.09 -11.88 13.20
N VAL A 146 6.78 -12.16 13.32
CA VAL A 146 6.04 -12.06 14.57
C VAL A 146 5.83 -13.46 15.18
N GLU A 147 6.13 -13.59 16.47
CA GLU A 147 5.85 -14.76 17.29
C GLU A 147 4.58 -14.52 18.10
N PHE A 148 3.75 -15.56 18.24
CA PHE A 148 2.50 -15.52 18.99
C PHE A 148 2.51 -16.49 20.16
N ASP A 149 1.80 -16.13 21.22
CA ASP A 149 1.43 -17.09 22.26
C ASP A 149 0.24 -17.97 21.82
N LYS A 150 -0.22 -18.84 22.76
CA LYS A 150 -1.36 -19.76 22.54
C LYS A 150 -2.70 -19.03 22.27
N ASP A 151 -2.81 -17.78 22.67
CA ASP A 151 -4.01 -16.96 22.51
C ASP A 151 -3.91 -16.03 21.29
N MET A 152 -2.91 -16.25 20.42
CA MET A 152 -2.61 -15.46 19.22
C MET A 152 -2.25 -13.99 19.54
N LYS A 153 -1.74 -13.71 20.73
CA LYS A 153 -1.16 -12.41 21.09
C LYS A 153 0.30 -12.38 20.67
N ALA A 154 0.73 -11.31 20.02
CA ALA A 154 2.14 -11.13 19.65
C ALA A 154 3.01 -11.02 20.92
N ILE A 155 4.10 -11.79 20.97
CA ILE A 155 5.04 -11.82 22.11
C ILE A 155 6.46 -11.43 21.72
N SER A 156 6.85 -11.57 20.46
CA SER A 156 8.13 -11.09 19.97
C SER A 156 8.08 -10.72 18.48
N LEU A 157 9.03 -9.89 18.08
CA LEU A 157 9.28 -9.49 16.70
C LEU A 157 10.79 -9.59 16.41
N GLU A 158 11.15 -10.19 15.28
CA GLU A 158 12.55 -10.31 14.85
C GLU A 158 12.71 -9.94 13.38
N GLU A 159 13.68 -9.06 13.06
CA GLU A 159 13.99 -8.68 11.68
C GLU A 159 14.90 -9.74 11.05
N LYS A 160 14.43 -10.41 10.00
CA LYS A 160 15.18 -11.39 9.20
C LYS A 160 15.97 -12.38 10.06
N PRO A 161 15.30 -13.13 10.97
CA PRO A 161 15.95 -14.04 11.87
C PRO A 161 16.59 -15.21 11.13
N LEU A 162 17.80 -15.64 11.53
CA LEU A 162 18.43 -16.85 10.99
C LEU A 162 17.67 -18.13 11.39
N ASN A 163 17.03 -18.11 12.55
CA ASN A 163 16.22 -19.21 13.08
C ASN A 163 14.83 -18.66 13.45
N PRO A 164 13.91 -18.54 12.49
CA PRO A 164 12.59 -17.98 12.72
C PRO A 164 11.76 -18.76 13.74
N LYS A 165 11.14 -18.08 14.70
CA LYS A 165 10.30 -18.71 15.73
C LYS A 165 8.86 -18.95 15.24
N SER A 166 8.48 -18.33 14.14
CA SER A 166 7.19 -18.55 13.48
C SER A 166 7.29 -18.38 11.96
N ASN A 167 6.23 -18.74 11.23
CA ASN A 167 6.10 -18.53 9.79
C ASN A 167 5.22 -17.31 9.44
N TYR A 168 4.97 -16.40 10.39
CA TYR A 168 4.17 -15.22 10.15
C TYR A 168 5.05 -14.00 9.91
N ALA A 169 5.16 -13.60 8.65
CA ALA A 169 5.82 -12.37 8.25
C ALA A 169 4.92 -11.15 8.54
N VAL A 170 5.51 -10.08 9.05
CA VAL A 170 4.87 -8.76 9.07
C VAL A 170 5.00 -8.17 7.68
N VAL A 171 3.86 -7.98 7.01
CA VAL A 171 3.83 -7.48 5.63
C VAL A 171 3.95 -5.96 5.58
N GLY A 172 4.25 -5.42 4.41
CA GLY A 172 4.53 -3.99 4.22
C GLY A 172 3.30 -3.07 4.25
N LEU A 173 2.40 -3.28 5.20
CA LEU A 173 1.26 -2.42 5.51
C LEU A 173 1.19 -2.24 7.03
N TYR A 174 1.11 -0.99 7.48
CA TYR A 174 1.19 -0.62 8.90
C TYR A 174 0.24 0.52 9.19
N PHE A 175 -0.46 0.48 10.32
CA PHE A 175 -1.26 1.59 10.83
C PHE A 175 -0.72 1.99 12.20
N TYR A 176 -0.48 3.27 12.40
CA TYR A 176 0.07 3.82 13.62
C TYR A 176 -0.77 5.00 14.10
N ASP A 177 -0.79 5.18 15.41
CA ASP A 177 -1.31 6.39 16.03
C ASP A 177 -0.34 7.57 15.86
N LYS A 178 -0.76 8.74 16.28
CA LYS A 178 -0.02 10.00 16.18
C LYS A 178 1.36 10.01 16.86
N HIS A 179 1.66 9.06 17.74
CA HIS A 179 2.94 8.97 18.45
C HIS A 179 4.07 8.37 17.60
N VAL A 180 3.78 7.91 16.40
CA VAL A 180 4.76 7.22 15.54
C VAL A 180 6.02 8.03 15.29
N CYS A 181 5.92 9.35 15.09
CA CYS A 181 7.09 10.21 14.87
C CYS A 181 7.96 10.32 16.14
N GLU A 182 7.34 10.47 17.30
CA GLU A 182 8.04 10.48 18.60
C GLU A 182 8.80 9.18 18.83
N TYR A 183 8.14 8.04 18.64
CA TYR A 183 8.77 6.73 18.83
C TYR A 183 9.86 6.47 17.79
N THR A 184 9.67 6.90 16.54
CA THR A 184 10.71 6.80 15.50
C THR A 184 11.96 7.60 15.86
N LYS A 185 11.83 8.79 16.45
CA LYS A 185 12.97 9.62 16.92
C LYS A 185 13.79 8.95 18.02
N SER A 186 13.19 8.02 18.77
CA SER A 186 13.87 7.29 19.85
C SER A 186 14.66 6.07 19.33
N LEU A 187 14.50 5.67 18.08
CA LEU A 187 15.17 4.51 17.51
C LEU A 187 16.67 4.77 17.29
N THR A 188 17.45 3.73 17.47
CA THR A 188 18.86 3.71 17.07
C THR A 188 19.01 2.93 15.76
N PRO A 189 19.83 3.40 14.81
CA PRO A 189 20.08 2.65 13.59
C PRO A 189 20.63 1.24 13.87
N SER A 190 20.15 0.27 13.13
CA SER A 190 20.61 -1.12 13.17
C SER A 190 22.07 -1.24 12.70
N LYS A 191 22.65 -2.45 12.78
CA LYS A 191 23.98 -2.74 12.22
C LYS A 191 24.09 -2.43 10.71
N ARG A 192 22.96 -2.34 10.01
CA ARG A 192 22.88 -1.95 8.60
C ARG A 192 22.83 -0.43 8.39
N GLY A 193 22.79 0.35 9.47
CA GLY A 193 22.61 1.81 9.43
C GLY A 193 21.16 2.24 9.15
N GLU A 194 20.19 1.33 9.30
CA GLU A 194 18.78 1.56 9.00
C GLU A 194 17.94 1.74 10.27
N LEU A 195 16.97 2.64 10.24
CA LEU A 195 15.87 2.71 11.20
C LEU A 195 14.85 1.63 10.81
N GLU A 196 14.92 0.50 11.49
CA GLU A 196 14.12 -0.67 11.15
C GLU A 196 12.67 -0.50 11.58
N ILE A 197 11.75 -0.83 10.68
CA ILE A 197 10.32 -0.83 11.02
C ILE A 197 9.99 -1.87 12.09
N THR A 198 10.73 -2.97 12.13
CA THR A 198 10.61 -4.01 13.15
C THR A 198 10.94 -3.47 14.54
N ASP A 199 11.95 -2.59 14.65
CA ASP A 199 12.32 -2.01 15.95
C ASP A 199 11.26 -0.97 16.39
N LEU A 200 10.67 -0.21 15.48
CA LEU A 200 9.51 0.62 15.78
C LEU A 200 8.34 -0.21 16.30
N ASN A 201 8.02 -1.33 15.65
CA ASN A 201 6.97 -2.24 16.09
C ASN A 201 7.26 -2.85 17.47
N LYS A 202 8.54 -3.10 17.83
CA LYS A 202 8.92 -3.54 19.18
C LYS A 202 8.62 -2.48 20.25
N VAL A 203 8.84 -1.19 19.94
CA VAL A 203 8.47 -0.10 20.86
C VAL A 203 6.98 -0.16 21.20
N TYR A 204 6.12 -0.39 20.21
CA TYR A 204 4.68 -0.56 20.44
C TYR A 204 4.35 -1.87 21.17
N LEU A 205 5.06 -2.96 20.88
CA LEU A 205 4.88 -4.24 21.57
C LEU A 205 5.23 -4.14 23.06
N GLU A 206 6.36 -3.52 23.40
CA GLU A 206 6.82 -3.32 24.79
C GLU A 206 5.86 -2.43 25.59
N ARG A 207 5.13 -1.54 24.91
CA ARG A 207 4.10 -0.69 25.50
C ARG A 207 2.72 -1.36 25.55
N GLU A 208 2.61 -2.64 25.13
CA GLU A 208 1.33 -3.36 24.98
C GLU A 208 0.32 -2.67 24.04
N GLN A 209 0.83 -1.93 23.07
CA GLN A 209 0.07 -1.14 22.10
C GLN A 209 0.18 -1.68 20.65
N LEU A 210 0.70 -2.90 20.46
CA LEU A 210 0.78 -3.55 19.15
C LEU A 210 -0.37 -4.53 18.95
N ASN A 211 -1.17 -4.29 17.94
CA ASN A 211 -2.17 -5.23 17.43
C ASN A 211 -1.67 -5.91 16.15
N VAL A 212 -1.88 -7.21 16.03
CA VAL A 212 -1.55 -7.97 14.82
C VAL A 212 -2.82 -8.55 14.21
N LYS A 213 -3.13 -8.16 12.97
CA LYS A 213 -4.22 -8.72 12.18
C LYS A 213 -3.68 -9.77 11.21
N ILE A 214 -4.19 -10.99 11.28
CA ILE A 214 -3.76 -12.07 10.38
C ILE A 214 -4.53 -12.02 9.06
N LEU A 215 -3.80 -11.92 7.96
CA LEU A 215 -4.31 -12.12 6.61
C LEU A 215 -4.52 -13.63 6.41
N GLY A 216 -5.77 -14.07 6.49
CA GLY A 216 -6.16 -15.49 6.40
C GLY A 216 -6.05 -16.06 4.98
N ARG A 217 -6.51 -17.30 4.80
CA ARG A 217 -6.39 -18.07 3.52
C ARG A 217 -7.05 -17.42 2.32
N GLY A 218 -8.00 -16.50 2.52
CA GLY A 218 -8.68 -15.77 1.44
C GLY A 218 -7.90 -14.58 0.90
N PHE A 219 -6.72 -14.28 1.47
CA PHE A 219 -5.87 -13.16 1.07
C PHE A 219 -4.63 -13.64 0.34
N THR A 220 -4.20 -12.84 -0.61
CA THR A 220 -2.91 -12.95 -1.29
C THR A 220 -2.11 -11.69 -1.02
N TRP A 221 -0.87 -11.89 -0.57
CA TRP A 221 0.14 -10.86 -0.46
C TRP A 221 1.33 -11.23 -1.34
N LEU A 222 1.80 -10.27 -2.14
CA LEU A 222 2.94 -10.45 -3.04
C LEU A 222 3.94 -9.33 -2.78
N ASP A 223 5.20 -9.70 -2.52
CA ASP A 223 6.36 -8.82 -2.47
C ASP A 223 7.07 -8.88 -3.83
N THR A 224 7.01 -7.79 -4.60
CA THR A 224 7.53 -7.72 -5.98
C THR A 224 8.99 -7.29 -6.01
N GLY A 225 9.81 -7.86 -5.14
CA GLY A 225 11.22 -7.49 -4.96
C GLY A 225 12.20 -8.12 -5.95
N THR A 226 11.79 -9.10 -6.75
CA THR A 226 12.62 -9.84 -7.73
C THR A 226 11.91 -9.97 -9.07
N GLN A 227 12.65 -10.34 -10.13
CA GLN A 227 12.08 -10.58 -11.47
C GLN A 227 11.00 -11.67 -11.41
N ASP A 228 11.28 -12.78 -10.73
CA ASP A 228 10.34 -13.89 -10.61
C ASP A 228 9.08 -13.48 -9.87
N SER A 229 9.22 -12.77 -8.74
CA SER A 229 8.05 -12.31 -7.98
C SER A 229 7.22 -11.24 -8.73
N MET A 230 7.85 -10.41 -9.57
CA MET A 230 7.13 -9.51 -10.47
C MET A 230 6.34 -10.27 -11.54
N LEU A 231 6.94 -11.31 -12.13
CA LEU A 231 6.27 -12.15 -13.12
C LEU A 231 5.12 -12.93 -12.49
N GLU A 232 5.31 -13.49 -11.29
CA GLU A 232 4.26 -14.15 -10.52
C GLU A 232 3.10 -13.20 -10.22
N ALA A 233 3.40 -11.97 -9.78
CA ALA A 233 2.39 -10.94 -9.53
C ALA A 233 1.62 -10.56 -10.81
N ALA A 234 2.31 -10.37 -11.93
CA ALA A 234 1.69 -10.08 -13.22
C ALA A 234 0.77 -11.23 -13.70
N ASN A 235 1.21 -12.48 -13.57
CA ASN A 235 0.41 -13.66 -13.89
C ASN A 235 -0.81 -13.80 -12.97
N PHE A 236 -0.65 -13.55 -11.68
CA PHE A 236 -1.75 -13.55 -10.72
C PHE A 236 -2.82 -12.52 -11.11
N VAL A 237 -2.43 -11.25 -11.32
CA VAL A 237 -3.35 -10.17 -11.70
C VAL A 237 -4.07 -10.53 -13.01
N ARG A 238 -3.32 -10.93 -14.04
CA ARG A 238 -3.88 -11.34 -15.33
C ARG A 238 -4.93 -12.45 -15.17
N THR A 239 -4.60 -13.48 -14.40
CA THR A 239 -5.48 -14.65 -14.21
C THR A 239 -6.80 -14.26 -13.54
N ILE A 240 -6.73 -13.47 -12.48
CA ILE A 240 -7.94 -13.02 -11.77
C ILE A 240 -8.80 -12.12 -12.65
N GLN A 241 -8.19 -11.15 -13.36
CA GLN A 241 -8.91 -10.23 -14.23
C GLN A 241 -9.55 -10.97 -15.42
N ALA A 242 -8.84 -11.89 -16.05
CA ALA A 242 -9.37 -12.69 -17.17
C ALA A 242 -10.56 -13.56 -16.76
N ASN A 243 -10.56 -14.11 -15.54
CA ASN A 243 -11.64 -14.97 -15.07
C ASN A 243 -12.89 -14.20 -14.60
N LYS A 244 -12.71 -13.01 -14.05
CA LYS A 244 -13.82 -12.25 -13.45
C LYS A 244 -14.36 -11.13 -14.33
N GLY A 245 -13.61 -10.70 -15.35
CA GLY A 245 -13.94 -9.53 -16.13
C GLY A 245 -13.89 -8.22 -15.31
N GLN A 246 -13.30 -8.27 -14.10
CA GLN A 246 -13.12 -7.13 -13.19
C GLN A 246 -11.64 -6.83 -13.01
N GLN A 247 -11.30 -5.57 -12.90
CA GLN A 247 -9.92 -5.17 -12.70
C GLN A 247 -9.51 -5.25 -11.23
N ILE A 248 -8.24 -5.62 -10.98
CA ILE A 248 -7.62 -5.50 -9.66
C ILE A 248 -6.99 -4.11 -9.55
N SER A 249 -7.19 -3.45 -8.40
CA SER A 249 -6.57 -2.15 -8.09
C SER A 249 -6.83 -1.08 -9.16
N CYS A 250 -8.04 -1.06 -9.72
CA CYS A 250 -8.50 0.04 -10.56
C CYS A 250 -8.84 1.23 -9.67
N LEU A 251 -8.03 2.29 -9.75
CA LEU A 251 -8.18 3.46 -8.88
C LEU A 251 -9.48 4.20 -9.13
N GLU A 252 -9.88 4.30 -10.39
CA GLU A 252 -11.13 4.94 -10.82
C GLU A 252 -12.36 4.20 -10.30
N GLU A 253 -12.36 2.87 -10.38
CA GLU A 253 -13.43 2.04 -9.84
C GLU A 253 -13.54 2.21 -8.31
N ILE A 254 -12.41 2.18 -7.59
CA ILE A 254 -12.38 2.37 -6.14
C ILE A 254 -12.87 3.77 -5.78
N ALA A 255 -12.46 4.80 -6.52
CA ALA A 255 -12.88 6.18 -6.30
C ALA A 255 -14.40 6.35 -6.44
N LEU A 256 -15.02 5.70 -7.42
CA LEU A 256 -16.46 5.67 -7.61
C LEU A 256 -17.18 4.92 -6.47
N TYR A 257 -16.74 3.70 -6.13
CA TYR A 257 -17.39 2.91 -5.07
C TYR A 257 -17.20 3.49 -3.66
N LYS A 258 -16.13 4.25 -3.45
CA LYS A 258 -15.89 4.99 -2.20
C LYS A 258 -16.54 6.38 -2.19
N GLU A 259 -17.22 6.77 -3.26
CA GLU A 259 -17.83 8.07 -3.40
C GLU A 259 -16.84 9.23 -3.25
N PHE A 260 -15.58 9.01 -3.66
CA PHE A 260 -14.54 10.04 -3.67
C PHE A 260 -14.74 11.02 -4.83
N ILE A 261 -15.32 10.54 -5.92
CA ILE A 261 -15.64 11.28 -7.13
C ILE A 261 -16.96 10.77 -7.73
N THR A 262 -17.71 11.64 -8.35
CA THR A 262 -18.93 11.26 -9.06
C THR A 262 -18.64 10.70 -10.45
N PRO A 263 -19.55 9.88 -11.03
CA PRO A 263 -19.41 9.38 -12.40
C PRO A 263 -19.25 10.49 -13.45
N ASP A 264 -19.97 11.63 -13.28
CA ASP A 264 -19.87 12.76 -14.21
C ASP A 264 -18.53 13.47 -14.13
N GLU A 265 -18.01 13.71 -12.93
CA GLU A 265 -16.69 14.30 -12.73
C GLU A 265 -15.58 13.39 -13.27
N LEU A 266 -15.66 12.08 -13.02
CA LEU A 266 -14.68 11.12 -13.51
C LEU A 266 -14.68 11.08 -15.04
N GLU A 267 -15.86 11.03 -15.68
CA GLU A 267 -15.96 11.05 -17.15
C GLU A 267 -15.30 12.29 -17.75
N MET A 268 -15.53 13.47 -17.15
CA MET A 268 -14.89 14.72 -17.62
C MET A 268 -13.37 14.65 -17.51
N LYS A 269 -12.84 14.16 -16.38
CA LYS A 269 -11.38 14.05 -16.14
C LYS A 269 -10.70 13.04 -17.07
N LEU A 270 -11.41 11.98 -17.44
CA LEU A 270 -10.88 10.91 -18.30
C LEU A 270 -11.13 11.15 -19.80
N ALA A 271 -11.76 12.24 -20.22
CA ALA A 271 -12.19 12.47 -21.62
C ALA A 271 -11.06 12.22 -22.65
N ARG A 272 -9.82 12.60 -22.32
CA ARG A 272 -8.62 12.39 -23.16
C ARG A 272 -8.21 10.93 -23.35
N PHE A 273 -8.69 10.02 -22.49
CA PHE A 273 -8.31 8.60 -22.49
C PHE A 273 -9.37 7.68 -23.10
N LYS A 274 -10.51 8.21 -23.50
CA LYS A 274 -11.62 7.43 -24.10
C LYS A 274 -11.13 6.64 -25.31
N GLY A 275 -11.34 5.32 -25.31
CA GLY A 275 -10.94 4.41 -26.38
C GLY A 275 -9.41 4.25 -26.55
N LYS A 276 -8.59 4.60 -25.56
CA LYS A 276 -7.12 4.48 -25.63
C LYS A 276 -6.58 3.11 -25.22
N SER A 277 -7.30 2.38 -24.36
CA SER A 277 -6.89 1.05 -23.91
C SER A 277 -8.06 0.31 -23.29
N ALA A 278 -7.95 -1.02 -23.23
CA ALA A 278 -8.92 -1.87 -22.53
C ALA A 278 -9.12 -1.51 -21.06
N TYR A 279 -8.10 -0.93 -20.40
CA TYR A 279 -8.22 -0.41 -19.04
C TYR A 279 -9.26 0.72 -18.97
N TYR A 280 -9.16 1.73 -19.84
CA TYR A 280 -10.09 2.84 -19.85
C TYR A 280 -11.45 2.46 -20.44
N ASP A 281 -11.53 1.51 -21.37
CA ASP A 281 -12.80 0.98 -21.86
C ASP A 281 -13.60 0.37 -20.70
N TYR A 282 -12.96 -0.44 -19.86
CA TYR A 282 -13.56 -0.96 -18.62
C TYR A 282 -14.08 0.14 -17.69
N VAL A 283 -13.29 1.19 -17.45
CA VAL A 283 -13.70 2.33 -16.60
C VAL A 283 -14.92 3.05 -17.20
N TYR A 284 -14.97 3.25 -18.52
CA TYR A 284 -16.11 3.86 -19.18
C TYR A 284 -17.38 3.01 -19.12
N ASP A 285 -17.27 1.70 -19.24
CA ASP A 285 -18.38 0.77 -19.07
C ASP A 285 -18.95 0.89 -17.66
N LEU A 286 -18.09 0.92 -16.64
CA LEU A 286 -18.49 1.11 -15.26
C LEU A 286 -19.19 2.46 -15.01
N ILE A 287 -18.67 3.57 -15.55
CA ILE A 287 -19.30 4.90 -15.47
C ILE A 287 -20.73 4.84 -16.07
N ASN A 288 -20.88 4.23 -17.24
CA ASN A 288 -22.18 4.11 -17.92
C ASN A 288 -23.18 3.28 -17.11
N GLU A 289 -22.72 2.17 -16.51
CA GLU A 289 -23.54 1.31 -15.65
C GLU A 289 -24.05 2.09 -14.42
N MET A 290 -23.15 2.80 -13.71
CA MET A 290 -23.52 3.58 -12.53
C MET A 290 -24.50 4.71 -12.86
N LYS A 291 -24.30 5.45 -13.95
CA LYS A 291 -25.24 6.49 -14.43
C LYS A 291 -26.60 5.91 -14.78
N SER A 292 -26.65 4.74 -15.39
CA SER A 292 -27.92 4.07 -15.74
C SER A 292 -28.70 3.63 -14.49
N THR A 293 -27.99 3.17 -13.45
CA THR A 293 -28.57 2.74 -12.18
C THR A 293 -29.11 3.92 -11.38
N GLN A 294 -28.37 5.02 -11.31
CA GLN A 294 -28.83 6.26 -10.68
C GLN A 294 -30.10 6.82 -11.34
N LYS A 295 -30.17 6.85 -12.69
CA LYS A 295 -31.39 7.26 -13.39
C LYS A 295 -32.63 6.43 -13.07
N LYS A 296 -32.46 5.10 -12.89
CA LYS A 296 -33.57 4.21 -12.48
C LYS A 296 -34.05 4.45 -11.06
N LEU A 297 -33.19 4.91 -10.15
CA LEU A 297 -33.55 5.26 -8.77
C LEU A 297 -34.29 6.58 -8.65
N VAL A 298 -33.97 7.55 -9.50
CA VAL A 298 -34.65 8.89 -9.55
C VAL A 298 -36.02 8.79 -10.19
N LEU A 299 -36.27 7.80 -11.04
CA LEU A 299 -37.56 7.59 -11.74
C LEU A 299 -38.54 6.68 -10.99
N LYS A 300 -38.21 6.21 -9.79
CA LYS A 300 -39.06 5.49 -8.83
C LYS A 300 -39.42 6.38 -7.65
#